data_fbf75288cf92b624114ab57ee52fa404
#
_entry.id   fbf75288cf92b624114ab57ee52fa404
#
_cell.length_a   1.000
_cell.length_b   1.000
_cell.length_c   1.000
_cell.angle_alpha   90.00
_cell.angle_beta   90.00
_cell.angle_gamma   90.00
#
_symmetry.space_group_name_H-M   'P 1'
#
loop_
_entity.id
_entity.type
_entity.pdbx_description
1 polymer ?
#
loop_
_entity_poly.entity_id
_entity_poly.type
_entity_poly.pdbx_seq_one_letter_code
_entity_poly.pdbx_strand_id
1 'polypeptide(L)'
;MPLGAFVAAKRTMDALQTDPALGHITTFGGHPVCCAAGLAAFDYLTRNRVVEQVEAKGALYEELLAGHPQVCEIRRSGLLLAVELGDSAKLYRMMELFKEAGILSDWFLYCDTAFRISPPLTISEEEVRD
;
A
#
# COMPACT_ATOMS: atom_id res chain seq x y z
N MET A 1 -9.16 11.01 -4.05
CA MET A 1 -9.89 10.78 -5.32
C MET A 1 -9.34 9.52 -5.95
N PRO A 2 -10.18 8.55 -6.33
CA PRO A 2 -9.71 7.31 -6.96
C PRO A 2 -9.15 7.61 -8.36
N LEU A 3 -7.93 7.12 -8.61
CA LEU A 3 -7.27 7.18 -9.89
C LEU A 3 -6.32 5.98 -10.00
N GLY A 4 -6.39 5.28 -11.13
CA GLY A 4 -5.42 4.27 -11.52
C GLY A 4 -4.88 4.59 -12.91
N ALA A 5 -3.64 4.22 -13.16
CA ALA A 5 -3.00 4.37 -14.47
C ALA A 5 -2.09 3.16 -14.76
N PHE A 6 -1.98 2.80 -16.02
CA PHE A 6 -0.94 1.90 -16.49
C PHE A 6 -0.23 2.52 -17.68
N VAL A 7 1.03 2.21 -17.82
CA VAL A 7 1.90 2.75 -18.86
C VAL A 7 2.54 1.60 -19.63
N ALA A 8 2.45 1.63 -20.93
CA ALA A 8 3.06 0.62 -21.79
C ALA A 8 3.65 1.25 -23.08
N ALA A 9 4.46 0.48 -23.77
CA ALA A 9 5.00 0.91 -25.07
C ALA A 9 3.86 1.21 -26.06
N LYS A 10 4.07 2.22 -26.93
CA LYS A 10 3.07 2.64 -27.92
C LYS A 10 2.49 1.45 -28.70
N ARG A 11 3.33 0.55 -29.20
CA ARG A 11 2.89 -0.65 -29.96
C ARG A 11 1.90 -1.54 -29.18
N THR A 12 2.03 -1.60 -27.84
CA THR A 12 1.13 -2.38 -26.98
C THR A 12 -0.19 -1.62 -26.80
N MET A 13 -0.12 -0.29 -26.61
CA MET A 13 -1.31 0.54 -26.50
C MET A 13 -2.11 0.62 -27.80
N ASP A 14 -1.44 0.63 -28.95
CA ASP A 14 -2.08 0.66 -30.26
C ASP A 14 -3.00 -0.57 -30.48
N ALA A 15 -2.71 -1.71 -29.88
CA ALA A 15 -3.55 -2.90 -29.94
C ALA A 15 -4.96 -2.70 -29.30
N LEU A 16 -5.12 -1.67 -28.46
CA LEU A 16 -6.39 -1.33 -27.82
C LEU A 16 -7.24 -0.31 -28.61
N GLN A 17 -6.70 0.21 -29.73
CA GLN A 17 -7.37 1.29 -30.47
C GLN A 17 -8.43 0.80 -31.46
N THR A 18 -8.24 -0.43 -31.96
CA THR A 18 -9.07 -1.01 -33.02
C THR A 18 -9.42 -2.45 -32.69
N ASP A 19 -10.58 -2.89 -33.15
CA ASP A 19 -11.08 -4.26 -33.11
C ASP A 19 -11.07 -4.93 -31.71
N PRO A 20 -11.95 -4.53 -30.79
CA PRO A 20 -13.06 -3.61 -31.00
C PRO A 20 -12.67 -2.13 -30.85
N ALA A 21 -13.37 -1.26 -31.56
CA ALA A 21 -13.25 0.17 -31.34
C ALA A 21 -13.60 0.51 -29.88
N LEU A 22 -12.84 1.43 -29.25
CA LEU A 22 -13.04 1.84 -27.87
C LEU A 22 -12.86 0.72 -26.82
N GLY A 23 -12.12 -0.32 -27.11
CA GLY A 23 -11.90 -1.46 -26.22
C GLY A 23 -11.17 -1.11 -24.89
N HIS A 24 -10.62 0.10 -24.78
CA HIS A 24 -9.89 0.62 -23.62
C HIS A 24 -10.66 1.69 -22.84
N ILE A 25 -11.90 2.02 -23.24
CA ILE A 25 -12.69 3.10 -22.62
C ILE A 25 -13.28 2.68 -21.28
N THR A 26 -13.28 3.60 -20.34
CA THR A 26 -13.98 3.50 -19.05
C THR A 26 -14.86 4.73 -18.85
N THR A 27 -15.97 4.60 -18.11
CA THR A 27 -16.94 5.68 -17.92
C THR A 27 -16.31 6.94 -17.32
N PHE A 28 -15.39 6.79 -16.39
CA PHE A 28 -14.74 7.91 -15.69
C PHE A 28 -13.24 8.05 -16.03
N GLY A 29 -12.77 7.39 -17.10
CA GLY A 29 -11.39 7.52 -17.57
C GLY A 29 -11.09 8.97 -17.92
N GLY A 30 -9.99 9.49 -17.40
CA GLY A 30 -9.58 10.89 -17.63
C GLY A 30 -10.45 11.94 -16.93
N HIS A 31 -11.23 11.59 -15.90
CA HIS A 31 -12.06 12.56 -15.17
C HIS A 31 -11.20 13.72 -14.62
N PRO A 32 -11.51 14.99 -14.95
CA PRO A 32 -10.61 16.12 -14.68
C PRO A 32 -10.23 16.29 -13.21
N VAL A 33 -11.19 16.10 -12.29
CA VAL A 33 -10.93 16.22 -10.84
C VAL A 33 -10.00 15.11 -10.34
N CYS A 34 -10.20 13.87 -10.82
CA CYS A 34 -9.30 12.76 -10.46
C CYS A 34 -7.90 12.96 -11.04
N CYS A 35 -7.80 13.44 -12.29
CA CYS A 35 -6.52 13.74 -12.91
C CYS A 35 -5.78 14.88 -12.19
N ALA A 36 -6.48 15.94 -11.81
CA ALA A 36 -5.88 17.02 -11.04
C ALA A 36 -5.38 16.58 -9.67
N ALA A 37 -6.17 15.75 -8.96
CA ALA A 37 -5.75 15.16 -7.68
C ALA A 37 -4.54 14.21 -7.85
N GLY A 38 -4.54 13.39 -8.90
CA GLY A 38 -3.43 12.50 -9.23
C GLY A 38 -2.15 13.26 -9.56
N LEU A 39 -2.24 14.34 -10.33
CA LEU A 39 -1.10 15.22 -10.64
C LEU A 39 -0.53 15.86 -9.37
N ALA A 40 -1.39 16.39 -8.50
CA ALA A 40 -0.96 16.98 -7.23
C ALA A 40 -0.26 15.97 -6.33
N ALA A 41 -0.78 14.73 -6.24
CA ALA A 41 -0.16 13.65 -5.47
C ALA A 41 1.21 13.26 -6.06
N PHE A 42 1.31 13.11 -7.37
CA PHE A 42 2.55 12.79 -8.05
C PHE A 42 3.61 13.88 -7.86
N ASP A 43 3.22 15.15 -8.02
CA ASP A 43 4.10 16.29 -7.77
C ASP A 43 4.61 16.33 -6.32
N TYR A 44 3.73 16.03 -5.36
CA TYR A 44 4.12 15.97 -3.95
C TYR A 44 5.15 14.86 -3.70
N LEU A 45 4.90 13.65 -4.18
CA LEU A 45 5.80 12.50 -4.03
C LEU A 45 7.21 12.80 -4.60
N THR A 46 7.25 13.41 -5.79
CA THR A 46 8.51 13.68 -6.49
C THR A 46 9.28 14.86 -5.87
N ARG A 47 8.61 15.98 -5.59
CA ARG A 47 9.27 17.18 -5.02
C ARG A 47 9.79 16.95 -3.61
N ASN A 48 9.08 16.17 -2.80
CA ASN A 48 9.48 15.89 -1.43
C ASN A 48 10.32 14.61 -1.30
N ARG A 49 10.66 13.96 -2.42
CA ARG A 49 11.47 12.73 -2.46
C ARG A 49 10.93 11.66 -1.51
N VAL A 50 9.60 11.54 -1.45
CA VAL A 50 8.92 10.67 -0.48
C VAL A 50 9.28 9.19 -0.70
N VAL A 51 9.36 8.76 -1.97
CA VAL A 51 9.68 7.38 -2.34
C VAL A 51 11.06 6.94 -1.84
N GLU A 52 12.02 7.87 -1.81
CA GLU A 52 13.39 7.58 -1.37
C GLU A 52 13.50 7.33 0.15
N GLN A 53 12.50 7.77 0.93
CA GLN A 53 12.45 7.58 2.37
C GLN A 53 11.74 6.27 2.78
N VAL A 54 11.03 5.65 1.84
CA VAL A 54 10.15 4.49 2.10
C VAL A 54 10.93 3.30 2.65
N GLU A 55 12.11 3.04 2.11
CA GLU A 55 12.92 1.89 2.51
C GLU A 55 13.41 2.02 3.96
N ALA A 56 13.87 3.20 4.36
CA ALA A 56 14.33 3.44 5.73
C ALA A 56 13.17 3.32 6.74
N LYS A 57 12.01 3.87 6.42
CA LYS A 57 10.81 3.76 7.27
C LYS A 57 10.31 2.33 7.38
N GLY A 58 10.34 1.57 6.30
CA GLY A 58 9.99 0.14 6.31
C GLY A 58 10.94 -0.69 7.15
N ALA A 59 12.25 -0.42 7.07
CA ALA A 59 13.27 -1.06 7.91
C ALA A 59 13.07 -0.74 9.40
N LEU A 60 12.63 0.48 9.73
CA LEU A 60 12.32 0.86 11.11
C LEU A 60 11.16 0.03 11.69
N TYR A 61 10.07 -0.19 10.93
CA TYR A 61 8.99 -1.10 11.35
C TYR A 61 9.50 -2.52 11.59
N GLU A 62 10.34 -3.03 10.69
CA GLU A 62 10.93 -4.35 10.80
C GLU A 62 11.80 -4.46 12.07
N GLU A 63 12.65 -3.48 12.34
CA GLU A 63 13.48 -3.41 13.56
C GLU A 63 12.63 -3.41 14.84
N LEU A 64 11.56 -2.61 14.88
CA LEU A 64 10.70 -2.50 16.05
C LEU A 64 9.89 -3.77 16.34
N LEU A 65 9.55 -4.53 15.31
CA LEU A 65 8.67 -5.71 15.42
C LEU A 65 9.40 -7.04 15.47
N ALA A 66 10.62 -7.14 14.90
CA ALA A 66 11.34 -8.39 14.74
C ALA A 66 11.67 -9.13 16.06
N GLY A 67 11.77 -8.40 17.17
CA GLY A 67 12.02 -9.00 18.49
C GLY A 67 10.78 -9.44 19.25
N HIS A 68 9.59 -9.22 18.72
CA HIS A 68 8.34 -9.52 19.45
C HIS A 68 8.04 -11.03 19.42
N PRO A 69 7.76 -11.67 20.58
CA PRO A 69 7.62 -13.12 20.68
C PRO A 69 6.42 -13.72 19.93
N GLN A 70 5.46 -12.91 19.53
CA GLN A 70 4.31 -13.32 18.72
C GLN A 70 4.56 -13.22 17.21
N VAL A 71 5.64 -12.59 16.78
CA VAL A 71 6.00 -12.41 15.37
C VAL A 71 6.88 -13.57 14.92
N CYS A 72 6.40 -14.32 13.94
CA CYS A 72 7.13 -15.45 13.36
C CYS A 72 8.04 -15.02 12.21
N GLU A 73 7.56 -14.10 11.38
CA GLU A 73 8.25 -13.60 10.19
C GLU A 73 7.73 -12.22 9.82
N ILE A 74 8.57 -11.40 9.21
CA ILE A 74 8.16 -10.14 8.58
C ILE A 74 8.60 -10.17 7.11
N ARG A 75 7.63 -10.04 6.21
CA ARG A 75 7.87 -9.90 4.77
C ARG A 75 7.58 -8.45 4.39
N ARG A 76 8.51 -7.79 3.71
CA ARG A 76 8.43 -6.36 3.44
C ARG A 76 8.78 -6.01 1.99
N SER A 77 8.07 -5.02 1.45
CA SER A 77 8.44 -4.29 0.25
C SER A 77 8.15 -2.80 0.49
N GLY A 78 9.19 -2.04 0.82
CA GLY A 78 9.04 -0.65 1.27
C GLY A 78 8.17 -0.55 2.52
N LEU A 79 7.07 0.21 2.45
CA LEU A 79 6.07 0.37 3.51
C LEU A 79 4.85 -0.55 3.36
N LEU A 80 4.94 -1.60 2.59
CA LEU A 80 3.97 -2.70 2.61
C LEU A 80 4.60 -3.88 3.34
N LEU A 81 4.11 -4.15 4.55
CA LEU A 81 4.60 -5.24 5.38
C LEU A 81 3.50 -6.27 5.64
N ALA A 82 3.90 -7.53 5.67
CA ALA A 82 3.12 -8.65 6.21
C ALA A 82 3.82 -9.14 7.46
N VAL A 83 3.14 -9.05 8.60
CA VAL A 83 3.64 -9.52 9.89
C VAL A 83 2.95 -10.84 10.21
N GLU A 84 3.71 -11.92 10.13
CA GLU A 84 3.24 -13.30 10.30
C GLU A 84 3.17 -13.69 11.77
N LEU A 85 2.00 -14.16 12.22
CA LEU A 85 1.76 -14.65 13.57
C LEU A 85 1.67 -16.19 13.65
N GLY A 86 1.62 -16.84 12.48
CA GLY A 86 1.57 -18.30 12.34
C GLY A 86 0.25 -18.97 12.78
N ASP A 87 -0.77 -18.17 13.14
CA ASP A 87 -2.04 -18.68 13.67
C ASP A 87 -3.17 -17.67 13.39
N SER A 88 -4.24 -18.12 12.72
CA SER A 88 -5.37 -17.25 12.36
C SER A 88 -6.19 -16.82 13.58
N ALA A 89 -6.31 -17.64 14.62
CA ALA A 89 -7.02 -17.24 15.84
C ALA A 89 -6.29 -16.12 16.57
N LYS A 90 -4.95 -16.18 16.61
CA LYS A 90 -4.12 -15.07 17.12
C LYS A 90 -4.32 -13.81 16.28
N LEU A 91 -4.34 -13.94 14.95
CA LEU A 91 -4.56 -12.82 14.06
C LEU A 91 -5.90 -12.14 14.33
N TYR A 92 -7.01 -12.88 14.37
CA TYR A 92 -8.32 -12.31 14.63
C TYR A 92 -8.40 -11.65 16.01
N ARG A 93 -7.79 -12.25 17.03
CA ARG A 93 -7.69 -11.62 18.35
C ARG A 93 -6.88 -10.32 18.32
N MET A 94 -5.79 -10.30 17.55
CA MET A 94 -5.00 -9.09 17.35
C MET A 94 -5.80 -7.98 16.66
N MET A 95 -6.62 -8.33 15.64
CA MET A 95 -7.48 -7.35 14.97
C MET A 95 -8.48 -6.70 15.92
N GLU A 96 -9.07 -7.45 16.86
CA GLU A 96 -9.96 -6.88 17.88
C GLU A 96 -9.20 -5.92 18.81
N LEU A 97 -8.01 -6.29 19.28
CA LEU A 97 -7.17 -5.43 20.11
C LEU A 97 -6.74 -4.15 19.37
N PHE A 98 -6.44 -4.24 18.08
CA PHE A 98 -6.11 -3.08 17.25
C PHE A 98 -7.29 -2.10 17.20
N LYS A 99 -8.52 -2.58 16.98
CA LYS A 99 -9.71 -1.74 16.99
C LYS A 99 -9.90 -1.04 18.34
N GLU A 100 -9.74 -1.76 19.45
CA GLU A 100 -9.81 -1.21 20.81
C GLU A 100 -8.76 -0.12 21.05
N ALA A 101 -7.56 -0.28 20.45
CA ALA A 101 -6.47 0.69 20.51
C ALA A 101 -6.59 1.83 19.47
N GLY A 102 -7.60 1.82 18.60
CA GLY A 102 -7.77 2.81 17.53
C GLY A 102 -6.86 2.59 16.31
N ILE A 103 -6.28 1.39 16.18
CA ILE A 103 -5.42 1.02 15.06
C ILE A 103 -6.27 0.34 13.98
N LEU A 104 -6.19 0.85 12.75
CA LEU A 104 -6.85 0.25 11.58
C LEU A 104 -5.82 -0.54 10.77
N SER A 105 -6.03 -1.83 10.70
CA SER A 105 -5.26 -2.76 9.90
C SER A 105 -6.18 -3.82 9.28
N ASP A 106 -5.63 -4.72 8.49
CA ASP A 106 -6.34 -5.79 7.83
C ASP A 106 -5.41 -6.99 7.64
N TRP A 107 -5.97 -8.16 7.33
CA TRP A 107 -5.19 -9.33 6.92
C TRP A 107 -5.14 -9.44 5.40
N PHE A 108 -4.35 -10.36 4.90
CA PHE A 108 -4.27 -10.63 3.47
C PHE A 108 -5.34 -11.65 3.04
N LEU A 109 -5.99 -11.41 1.90
CA LEU A 109 -7.06 -12.26 1.38
C LEU A 109 -6.65 -13.74 1.23
N TYR A 110 -5.38 -14.00 0.93
CA TYR A 110 -4.83 -15.34 0.73
C TYR A 110 -3.88 -15.78 1.85
N CYS A 111 -3.84 -15.06 2.99
CA CYS A 111 -3.00 -15.36 4.13
C CYS A 111 -3.67 -14.83 5.40
N ASP A 112 -4.41 -15.69 6.08
CA ASP A 112 -5.17 -15.37 7.28
C ASP A 112 -4.37 -15.53 8.58
N THR A 113 -3.05 -15.65 8.48
CA THR A 113 -2.11 -15.72 9.61
C THR A 113 -1.23 -14.50 9.76
N ALA A 114 -1.31 -13.56 8.80
CA ALA A 114 -0.51 -12.34 8.79
C ALA A 114 -1.38 -11.08 8.72
N PHE A 115 -1.06 -10.05 9.51
CA PHE A 115 -1.64 -8.73 9.35
C PHE A 115 -0.77 -7.82 8.49
N ARG A 116 -1.43 -6.82 7.90
CA ARG A 116 -0.82 -5.88 6.99
C ARG A 116 -0.49 -4.56 7.69
N ILE A 117 0.71 -4.05 7.47
CA ILE A 117 1.07 -2.66 7.75
C ILE A 117 1.25 -1.96 6.39
N SER A 118 0.48 -0.91 6.14
CA SER A 118 0.55 -0.13 4.91
C SER A 118 0.16 1.33 5.18
N PRO A 119 0.98 2.06 5.95
CA PRO A 119 0.71 3.45 6.29
C PRO A 119 0.88 4.36 5.06
N PRO A 120 0.39 5.61 5.12
CA PRO A 120 0.73 6.61 4.12
C PRO A 120 2.25 6.76 3.98
N LEU A 121 2.76 6.93 2.77
CA LEU A 121 4.20 7.12 2.53
C LEU A 121 4.77 8.37 3.23
N THR A 122 3.89 9.29 3.61
CA THR A 122 4.21 10.53 4.32
C THR A 122 4.39 10.37 5.82
N ILE A 123 4.12 9.17 6.37
CA ILE A 123 4.31 8.89 7.81
C ILE A 123 5.72 9.31 8.25
N SER A 124 5.83 9.95 9.40
CA SER A 124 7.11 10.31 10.01
C SER A 124 7.72 9.13 10.78
N GLU A 125 9.02 9.19 11.08
CA GLU A 125 9.67 8.18 11.93
C GLU A 125 9.14 8.22 13.37
N GLU A 126 8.69 9.39 13.85
CA GLU A 126 8.07 9.54 15.16
C GLU A 126 6.73 8.78 15.22
N GLU A 127 5.86 8.98 14.22
CA GLU A 127 4.59 8.26 14.09
C GLU A 127 4.77 6.74 13.88
N VAL A 128 5.90 6.29 13.35
CA VAL A 128 6.22 4.85 13.26
C VAL A 128 6.55 4.26 14.62
N ARG A 129 7.09 5.07 15.55
CA ARG A 129 7.50 4.62 16.89
C ARG A 129 6.37 4.67 17.93
N ASP A 130 5.35 5.48 17.68
CA ASP A 130 4.15 5.60 18.51
C ASP A 130 3.18 4.43 18.29
#